data_a71f0f1b1d3f0274dc005897507a137e
#
_entry.id   a71f0f1b1d3f0274dc005897507a137e
#
_cell.length_a   1.000
_cell.length_b   1.000
_cell.length_c   1.000
_cell.angle_alpha   90.00
_cell.angle_beta   90.00
_cell.angle_gamma   90.00
#
_symmetry.space_group_name_H-M   'P 1'
#
loop_
_entity.id
_entity.type
_entity.pdbx_description
1 polymer ?
#
loop_
_entity_poly.entity_id
_entity_poly.type
_entity_poly.pdbx_seq_one_letter_code
_entity_poly.pdbx_strand_id
1 'polypeptide(L)'
;MLAAVAILATGALFTACSDWDDHYDAGKAVEGTATSTIWENISSNVNLSQFADLIRKTGYDDVLNTSQTFTVWAPLNGTFDYDALKAVGNEKLLKEFVQNHIARNNFPASGAINERIYMLNEKVLNFEGAGNYSMAGVAVAQPNVASLNGVLHTLNGKLFFHSNIFESLDASEYAIDSICNFYHSYDVLRLDENKSIQGPVVDGQITYLDSVFENYNPLENRYAFINTEDSNYTMIVPTNEAWKRAKNAILPFYNYVDQFTFIESPQSSTALQHEEEVELSNGGAYWRDSMVHHNLMESLFYNNNLFDNVKLKNHKTGQKLGVDSLMTVDWGKMYTEDAEALFVGTTRVDKSNGAMYITDDSLRMHPWTIWNPIINIEGEYSNFLAAVVNGSTMPHNGIIAAAQNPAVPGRLSNNGYLEANASSNNTNPELNFYLRNVRSTTYVIYGVFAPSNITNVYDTAPKGNFVRVAIGFNNEKGGISKNPMRLGDFETSAEKIDTVCFGEVTFPICYAGTDYAPYLRITGRVTPTTASQYDRTIRLDRIFLVPKEMDDYLKAHPDYKYDDPSQGNVVIIVGRS
;
A
#
# COMPACT_ATOMS: atom_id res chain seq x y z
N MET A 1 9.19 48.77 38.79
CA MET A 1 8.50 49.30 37.61
C MET A 1 8.00 48.10 36.83
N LEU A 2 6.70 47.81 37.00
CA LEU A 2 5.99 46.79 36.23
C LEU A 2 5.65 47.35 34.86
N ALA A 3 6.03 46.66 33.79
CA ALA A 3 5.52 46.92 32.46
C ALA A 3 4.56 45.76 32.09
N ALA A 4 3.28 46.10 32.05
CA ALA A 4 2.21 45.21 31.60
C ALA A 4 2.29 45.08 30.07
N VAL A 5 2.46 43.85 29.57
CA VAL A 5 2.30 43.51 28.16
C VAL A 5 0.84 43.12 27.96
N ALA A 6 0.09 43.97 27.27
CA ALA A 6 -1.26 43.68 26.82
C ALA A 6 -1.21 42.70 25.67
N ILE A 7 -1.72 41.50 25.89
CA ILE A 7 -1.96 40.49 24.82
C ILE A 7 -3.30 40.89 24.16
N LEU A 8 -3.20 41.43 22.96
CA LEU A 8 -4.35 41.55 22.05
C LEU A 8 -4.68 40.12 21.51
N ALA A 9 -5.67 39.52 22.14
CA ALA A 9 -6.35 38.36 21.59
C ALA A 9 -7.23 38.83 20.41
N THR A 10 -6.72 38.75 19.19
CA THR A 10 -7.56 38.82 18.01
C THR A 10 -8.33 37.52 17.94
N GLY A 11 -9.61 37.59 18.25
CA GLY A 11 -10.56 36.51 18.05
C GLY A 11 -10.64 36.18 16.55
N ALA A 12 -9.99 35.10 16.12
CA ALA A 12 -10.37 34.42 14.91
C ALA A 12 -11.72 33.77 15.21
N LEU A 13 -12.76 34.42 14.78
CA LEU A 13 -14.12 33.89 14.77
C LEU A 13 -14.09 32.60 13.92
N PHE A 14 -14.44 31.52 14.57
CA PHE A 14 -14.73 30.24 13.95
C PHE A 14 -15.92 30.43 13.01
N THR A 15 -15.66 30.63 11.73
CA THR A 15 -16.65 30.51 10.66
C THR A 15 -16.72 29.07 10.13
N ALA A 16 -16.37 28.09 10.96
CA ALA A 16 -16.44 26.67 10.61
C ALA A 16 -17.80 26.02 10.91
N CYS A 17 -18.80 26.81 11.38
CA CYS A 17 -20.15 26.29 11.67
C CYS A 17 -21.21 26.67 10.64
N SER A 18 -20.89 27.47 9.59
CA SER A 18 -21.90 27.83 8.60
C SER A 18 -22.09 26.78 7.50
N ASP A 19 -21.07 25.95 7.26
CA ASP A 19 -21.17 24.89 6.25
C ASP A 19 -21.99 23.67 6.71
N TRP A 20 -22.15 23.49 8.04
CA TRP A 20 -22.99 22.42 8.59
C TRP A 20 -24.47 22.77 8.57
N ASP A 21 -24.81 24.03 8.76
CA ASP A 21 -26.20 24.49 8.74
C ASP A 21 -26.74 24.52 7.31
N ASP A 22 -25.92 24.78 6.30
CA ASP A 22 -26.33 24.74 4.88
C ASP A 22 -26.59 23.30 4.37
N HIS A 23 -25.97 22.27 4.98
CA HIS A 23 -26.27 20.86 4.66
C HIS A 23 -27.46 20.31 5.45
N TYR A 24 -27.82 20.94 6.56
CA TYR A 24 -28.98 20.58 7.38
C TYR A 24 -30.16 21.54 7.20
N ASP A 25 -30.15 22.36 6.15
CA ASP A 25 -31.33 23.12 5.79
C ASP A 25 -32.44 22.15 5.34
N ALA A 26 -33.09 21.54 6.36
CA ALA A 26 -34.39 20.85 6.21
C ALA A 26 -35.48 21.78 5.64
N GLY A 27 -35.10 22.96 5.18
CA GLY A 27 -35.95 24.08 4.80
C GLY A 27 -36.10 24.33 3.31
N LYS A 28 -35.55 23.52 2.40
CA LYS A 28 -36.08 23.54 1.02
C LYS A 28 -37.36 22.73 0.98
N ALA A 29 -38.40 23.31 1.61
CA ALA A 29 -39.75 22.76 1.53
C ALA A 29 -40.13 22.66 0.06
N VAL A 30 -40.41 21.45 -0.39
CA VAL A 30 -41.11 21.25 -1.68
C VAL A 30 -42.43 21.99 -1.58
N GLU A 31 -42.72 22.89 -2.54
CA GLU A 31 -43.98 23.61 -2.55
C GLU A 31 -45.15 22.60 -2.66
N GLY A 32 -45.96 22.52 -1.64
CA GLY A 32 -47.11 21.65 -1.54
C GLY A 32 -47.38 21.21 -0.10
N THR A 33 -48.62 21.04 0.27
CA THR A 33 -49.01 20.49 1.58
C THR A 33 -48.90 18.97 1.49
N ALA A 34 -47.85 18.40 2.07
CA ALA A 34 -47.70 16.94 2.17
C ALA A 34 -48.75 16.39 3.15
N THR A 35 -49.51 15.41 2.73
CA THR A 35 -50.54 14.73 3.52
C THR A 35 -50.27 13.24 3.71
N SER A 36 -49.31 12.70 3.00
CA SER A 36 -48.98 11.27 2.94
C SER A 36 -47.48 11.04 3.09
N THR A 37 -47.09 9.90 3.63
CA THR A 37 -45.70 9.46 3.67
C THR A 37 -45.20 9.12 2.26
N ILE A 38 -43.86 8.95 2.09
CA ILE A 38 -43.29 8.48 0.84
C ILE A 38 -43.89 7.13 0.44
N TRP A 39 -44.03 6.22 1.42
CA TRP A 39 -44.62 4.91 1.16
C TRP A 39 -46.06 5.00 0.70
N GLU A 40 -46.88 5.82 1.35
CA GLU A 40 -48.29 6.04 0.92
C GLU A 40 -48.38 6.61 -0.49
N ASN A 41 -47.50 7.54 -0.85
CA ASN A 41 -47.43 8.11 -2.20
C ASN A 41 -47.01 7.07 -3.24
N ILE A 42 -46.06 6.18 -2.92
CA ILE A 42 -45.62 5.09 -3.81
C ILE A 42 -46.74 4.05 -3.96
N SER A 43 -47.28 3.57 -2.84
CA SER A 43 -48.21 2.45 -2.82
C SER A 43 -49.58 2.77 -3.39
N SER A 44 -49.99 4.04 -3.36
CA SER A 44 -51.24 4.51 -3.96
C SER A 44 -51.12 4.88 -5.46
N ASN A 45 -49.90 5.03 -5.97
CA ASN A 45 -49.66 5.40 -7.37
C ASN A 45 -49.68 4.17 -8.27
N VAL A 46 -50.70 4.07 -9.12
CA VAL A 46 -50.85 2.93 -10.05
C VAL A 46 -49.66 2.76 -11.00
N ASN A 47 -48.95 3.83 -11.34
CA ASN A 47 -47.78 3.79 -12.21
C ASN A 47 -46.49 3.31 -11.50
N LEU A 48 -46.53 3.13 -10.18
CA LEU A 48 -45.42 2.65 -9.36
C LEU A 48 -45.71 1.29 -8.72
N SER A 49 -46.78 0.60 -9.10
CA SER A 49 -47.23 -0.64 -8.46
C SER A 49 -46.17 -1.75 -8.50
N GLN A 50 -45.38 -1.85 -9.57
CA GLN A 50 -44.28 -2.81 -9.68
C GLN A 50 -43.15 -2.50 -8.68
N PHE A 51 -42.76 -1.23 -8.55
CA PHE A 51 -41.78 -0.80 -7.57
C PHE A 51 -42.28 -1.00 -6.14
N ALA A 52 -43.54 -0.67 -5.86
CA ALA A 52 -44.18 -0.91 -4.57
C ALA A 52 -44.18 -2.41 -4.18
N ASP A 53 -44.43 -3.31 -5.12
CA ASP A 53 -44.41 -4.75 -4.87
C ASP A 53 -42.98 -5.24 -4.50
N LEU A 54 -41.94 -4.74 -5.17
CA LEU A 54 -40.55 -5.07 -4.86
C LEU A 54 -40.09 -4.52 -3.48
N ILE A 55 -40.55 -3.32 -3.11
CA ILE A 55 -40.33 -2.76 -1.77
C ILE A 55 -40.96 -3.64 -0.71
N ARG A 56 -42.23 -4.05 -0.85
CA ARG A 56 -42.93 -4.94 0.08
C ARG A 56 -42.24 -6.30 0.17
N LYS A 57 -41.80 -6.84 -0.96
CA LYS A 57 -41.09 -8.12 -1.00
C LYS A 57 -39.85 -8.11 -0.10
N THR A 58 -39.16 -6.97 0.05
CA THR A 58 -37.96 -6.80 0.90
C THR A 58 -38.28 -6.34 2.31
N GLY A 59 -39.57 -6.03 2.64
CA GLY A 59 -39.97 -5.47 3.94
C GLY A 59 -39.55 -4.02 4.15
N TYR A 60 -39.14 -3.31 3.10
CA TYR A 60 -38.62 -1.95 3.23
C TYR A 60 -39.74 -0.89 3.27
N ASP A 61 -40.99 -1.28 3.05
CA ASP A 61 -42.18 -0.44 3.21
C ASP A 61 -42.36 0.08 4.63
N ASP A 62 -42.04 -0.73 5.63
CA ASP A 62 -42.05 -0.31 7.05
C ASP A 62 -41.04 0.81 7.31
N VAL A 63 -39.85 0.74 6.72
CA VAL A 63 -38.82 1.79 6.83
C VAL A 63 -39.24 3.10 6.19
N LEU A 64 -39.81 3.04 5.00
CA LEU A 64 -40.29 4.22 4.26
C LEU A 64 -41.57 4.85 4.84
N ASN A 65 -42.19 4.18 5.80
CA ASN A 65 -43.35 4.70 6.51
C ASN A 65 -43.00 5.33 7.86
N THR A 66 -41.73 5.37 8.23
CA THR A 66 -41.25 6.03 9.46
C THR A 66 -41.17 7.55 9.33
N SER A 67 -40.86 8.24 10.42
CA SER A 67 -40.61 9.69 10.42
C SER A 67 -39.22 10.09 9.89
N GLN A 68 -38.36 9.14 9.56
CA GLN A 68 -37.05 9.41 8.99
C GLN A 68 -37.19 10.00 7.58
N THR A 69 -36.35 11.00 7.28
CA THR A 69 -36.39 11.71 6.01
C THR A 69 -35.65 10.94 4.90
N PHE A 70 -36.31 10.77 3.75
CA PHE A 70 -35.75 10.12 2.58
C PHE A 70 -36.01 10.90 1.31
N THR A 71 -35.20 10.63 0.27
CA THR A 71 -35.54 10.91 -1.11
C THR A 71 -35.58 9.59 -1.87
N VAL A 72 -36.65 9.37 -2.64
CA VAL A 72 -36.84 8.16 -3.44
C VAL A 72 -36.95 8.53 -4.92
N TRP A 73 -36.17 7.86 -5.75
CA TRP A 73 -36.24 7.94 -7.21
C TRP A 73 -36.91 6.67 -7.74
N ALA A 74 -38.24 6.67 -7.82
CA ALA A 74 -39.04 5.51 -8.14
C ALA A 74 -39.16 5.27 -9.65
N PRO A 75 -38.73 4.13 -10.20
CA PRO A 75 -38.89 3.81 -11.61
C PRO A 75 -40.35 3.51 -11.96
N LEU A 76 -40.85 4.07 -13.08
CA LEU A 76 -42.19 3.83 -13.58
C LEU A 76 -42.39 2.39 -14.06
N ASN A 77 -43.59 1.89 -13.94
CA ASN A 77 -43.98 0.56 -14.44
C ASN A 77 -43.62 0.38 -15.91
N GLY A 78 -43.14 -0.79 -16.27
CA GLY A 78 -42.77 -1.15 -17.63
C GLY A 78 -41.46 -0.52 -18.14
N THR A 79 -40.73 0.22 -17.31
CA THR A 79 -39.43 0.79 -17.67
C THR A 79 -38.26 -0.08 -17.23
N PHE A 80 -38.53 -1.22 -16.59
CA PHE A 80 -37.54 -2.18 -16.12
C PHE A 80 -38.12 -3.61 -16.16
N ASP A 81 -37.23 -4.61 -16.14
CA ASP A 81 -37.63 -6.03 -16.11
C ASP A 81 -38.08 -6.43 -14.69
N TYR A 82 -39.36 -6.27 -14.44
CA TYR A 82 -39.98 -6.56 -13.15
C TYR A 82 -39.93 -8.06 -12.79
N ASP A 83 -40.15 -8.94 -13.76
CA ASP A 83 -40.20 -10.38 -13.51
C ASP A 83 -38.83 -10.93 -13.14
N ALA A 84 -37.79 -10.46 -13.81
CA ALA A 84 -36.42 -10.78 -13.47
C ALA A 84 -36.04 -10.31 -12.04
N LEU A 85 -36.42 -9.06 -11.67
CA LEU A 85 -36.14 -8.55 -10.31
C LEU A 85 -36.97 -9.29 -9.24
N LYS A 86 -38.20 -9.67 -9.56
CA LYS A 86 -39.05 -10.45 -8.66
C LYS A 86 -38.49 -11.84 -8.38
N ALA A 87 -37.73 -12.40 -9.30
CA ALA A 87 -37.04 -13.71 -9.12
C ALA A 87 -35.76 -13.62 -8.26
N VAL A 88 -35.21 -12.42 -8.06
CA VAL A 88 -33.99 -12.22 -7.24
C VAL A 88 -34.28 -12.46 -5.75
N GLY A 89 -33.31 -13.01 -5.01
CA GLY A 89 -33.40 -13.17 -3.55
C GLY A 89 -33.55 -11.82 -2.83
N ASN A 90 -34.26 -11.81 -1.69
CA ASN A 90 -34.66 -10.57 -1.01
C ASN A 90 -33.48 -9.69 -0.62
N GLU A 91 -32.39 -10.26 -0.11
CA GLU A 91 -31.20 -9.52 0.29
C GLU A 91 -30.54 -8.79 -0.89
N LYS A 92 -30.32 -9.52 -1.98
CA LYS A 92 -29.76 -8.95 -3.21
C LYS A 92 -30.71 -7.91 -3.83
N LEU A 93 -32.02 -8.19 -3.86
CA LEU A 93 -33.01 -7.24 -4.34
C LEU A 93 -33.05 -5.96 -3.51
N LEU A 94 -32.94 -6.08 -2.18
CA LEU A 94 -32.88 -4.93 -1.29
C LEU A 94 -31.65 -4.09 -1.58
N LYS A 95 -30.48 -4.67 -1.57
CA LYS A 95 -29.20 -3.95 -1.73
C LYS A 95 -29.03 -3.37 -3.14
N GLU A 96 -29.22 -4.18 -4.18
CA GLU A 96 -28.87 -3.79 -5.55
C GLU A 96 -29.96 -3.00 -6.27
N PHE A 97 -31.22 -3.07 -5.79
CA PHE A 97 -32.31 -2.38 -6.43
C PHE A 97 -33.03 -1.41 -5.49
N VAL A 98 -33.64 -1.86 -4.39
CA VAL A 98 -34.46 -0.97 -3.56
C VAL A 98 -33.62 0.14 -2.95
N GLN A 99 -32.55 -0.19 -2.23
CA GLN A 99 -31.66 0.80 -1.61
C GLN A 99 -30.89 1.65 -2.62
N ASN A 100 -30.69 1.14 -3.84
CA ASN A 100 -30.07 1.89 -4.94
C ASN A 100 -30.94 3.02 -5.48
N HIS A 101 -32.23 3.05 -5.12
CA HIS A 101 -33.21 4.08 -5.51
C HIS A 101 -33.57 5.02 -4.34
N ILE A 102 -32.95 4.88 -3.18
CA ILE A 102 -33.29 5.62 -1.95
C ILE A 102 -32.04 6.25 -1.36
N ALA A 103 -32.15 7.54 -1.01
CA ALA A 103 -31.13 8.24 -0.23
C ALA A 103 -31.72 8.80 1.06
N ARG A 104 -30.88 9.04 2.07
CA ARG A 104 -31.24 9.83 3.25
C ARG A 104 -31.29 11.30 2.89
N ASN A 105 -32.04 12.09 3.66
CA ASN A 105 -32.23 13.52 3.49
C ASN A 105 -33.09 13.92 2.27
N ASN A 106 -33.35 15.21 2.16
CA ASN A 106 -34.15 15.79 1.09
C ASN A 106 -33.26 16.32 -0.04
N PHE A 107 -33.46 15.82 -1.24
CA PHE A 107 -32.82 16.29 -2.46
C PHE A 107 -33.87 16.76 -3.49
N PRO A 108 -34.48 17.95 -3.29
CA PRO A 108 -35.48 18.45 -4.22
C PRO A 108 -34.85 18.90 -5.55
N ALA A 109 -35.55 18.64 -6.64
CA ALA A 109 -35.17 19.13 -7.95
C ALA A 109 -35.55 20.62 -8.10
N SER A 110 -34.55 21.52 -7.88
CA SER A 110 -34.77 22.97 -7.93
C SER A 110 -33.54 23.68 -8.50
N GLY A 111 -33.74 24.54 -9.50
CA GLY A 111 -32.63 25.28 -10.12
C GLY A 111 -31.68 24.38 -10.89
N ALA A 112 -30.42 24.79 -10.96
CA ALA A 112 -29.34 23.97 -11.54
C ALA A 112 -28.75 23.07 -10.45
N ILE A 113 -28.72 21.78 -10.71
CA ILE A 113 -28.21 20.74 -9.78
C ILE A 113 -27.09 19.98 -10.46
N ASN A 114 -26.04 19.68 -9.69
CA ASN A 114 -24.99 18.73 -10.04
C ASN A 114 -24.40 18.20 -8.73
N GLU A 115 -25.13 17.26 -8.14
CA GLU A 115 -24.85 16.75 -6.79
C GLU A 115 -24.52 15.26 -6.83
N ARG A 116 -23.51 14.85 -6.08
CA ARG A 116 -23.19 13.44 -5.82
C ARG A 116 -23.96 12.99 -4.58
N ILE A 117 -24.86 12.05 -4.74
CA ILE A 117 -25.76 11.58 -3.69
C ILE A 117 -25.37 10.18 -3.26
N TYR A 118 -25.19 10.00 -1.96
CA TYR A 118 -25.00 8.69 -1.35
C TYR A 118 -26.34 7.98 -1.19
N MET A 119 -26.48 6.86 -1.88
CA MET A 119 -27.66 6.00 -1.78
C MET A 119 -27.59 5.15 -0.50
N LEU A 120 -28.70 4.53 -0.10
CA LEU A 120 -28.73 3.70 1.11
C LEU A 120 -27.83 2.45 1.03
N ASN A 121 -27.51 1.99 -0.17
CA ASN A 121 -26.55 0.92 -0.41
C ASN A 121 -25.10 1.41 -0.55
N GLU A 122 -24.83 2.65 -0.09
CA GLU A 122 -23.52 3.32 -0.10
C GLU A 122 -22.96 3.64 -1.51
N LYS A 123 -23.72 3.38 -2.57
CA LYS A 123 -23.36 3.84 -3.93
C LYS A 123 -23.51 5.34 -4.07
N VAL A 124 -22.66 5.95 -4.89
CA VAL A 124 -22.68 7.38 -5.18
C VAL A 124 -23.18 7.59 -6.59
N LEU A 125 -24.32 8.26 -6.72
CA LEU A 125 -24.97 8.54 -7.99
C LEU A 125 -25.09 10.05 -8.21
N ASN A 126 -24.98 10.50 -9.46
CA ASN A 126 -25.09 11.91 -9.80
C ASN A 126 -26.54 12.29 -10.03
N PHE A 127 -27.01 13.33 -9.31
CA PHE A 127 -28.28 14.00 -9.56
C PHE A 127 -28.00 15.35 -10.20
N GLU A 128 -28.47 15.53 -11.44
CA GLU A 128 -28.08 16.68 -12.26
C GLU A 128 -29.22 17.19 -13.12
N GLY A 129 -29.11 18.46 -13.52
CA GLY A 129 -30.04 19.11 -14.44
C GLY A 129 -30.36 20.55 -14.09
N ALA A 130 -31.12 21.21 -14.98
CA ALA A 130 -31.63 22.58 -14.81
C ALA A 130 -32.99 22.68 -15.49
N GLY A 131 -34.05 22.27 -14.77
CA GLY A 131 -35.42 22.17 -15.32
C GLY A 131 -35.74 20.77 -15.85
N ASN A 132 -34.88 20.17 -16.64
CA ASN A 132 -34.89 18.73 -16.95
C ASN A 132 -33.82 18.06 -16.08
N TYR A 133 -34.24 17.14 -15.25
CA TYR A 133 -33.34 16.47 -14.27
C TYR A 133 -33.13 15.02 -14.66
N SER A 134 -31.95 14.50 -14.24
CA SER A 134 -31.62 13.09 -14.36
C SER A 134 -30.91 12.60 -13.10
N MET A 135 -31.13 11.35 -12.76
CA MET A 135 -30.41 10.63 -11.72
C MET A 135 -29.57 9.53 -12.37
N ALA A 136 -28.24 9.59 -12.25
CA ALA A 136 -27.31 8.68 -12.92
C ALA A 136 -27.61 8.50 -14.43
N GLY A 137 -27.95 9.60 -15.11
CA GLY A 137 -28.33 9.61 -16.55
C GLY A 137 -29.74 9.13 -16.85
N VAL A 138 -30.53 8.67 -15.88
CA VAL A 138 -31.93 8.29 -16.05
C VAL A 138 -32.81 9.51 -15.82
N ALA A 139 -33.64 9.86 -16.83
CA ALA A 139 -34.46 11.04 -16.80
C ALA A 139 -35.53 10.98 -15.69
N VAL A 140 -35.67 12.08 -14.96
CA VAL A 140 -36.76 12.27 -13.99
C VAL A 140 -38.04 12.60 -14.76
N ALA A 141 -39.08 11.76 -14.61
CA ALA A 141 -40.36 11.92 -15.25
C ALA A 141 -41.24 12.92 -14.51
N GLN A 142 -41.30 12.82 -13.19
CA GLN A 142 -42.00 13.76 -12.33
C GLN A 142 -41.12 14.07 -11.11
N PRO A 143 -40.64 15.30 -10.98
CA PRO A 143 -39.89 15.72 -9.81
C PRO A 143 -40.83 16.14 -8.66
N ASN A 144 -40.27 16.14 -7.43
CA ASN A 144 -40.80 16.88 -6.28
C ASN A 144 -42.21 16.51 -5.82
N VAL A 145 -42.57 15.24 -5.76
CA VAL A 145 -43.78 14.83 -5.04
C VAL A 145 -43.50 14.94 -3.53
N ALA A 146 -44.12 15.95 -2.89
CA ALA A 146 -43.94 16.23 -1.47
C ALA A 146 -44.53 15.10 -0.62
N SER A 147 -43.76 14.65 0.40
CA SER A 147 -44.18 13.64 1.36
C SER A 147 -43.91 14.12 2.78
N LEU A 148 -44.64 13.63 3.78
CA LEU A 148 -44.46 13.99 5.18
C LEU A 148 -43.04 13.72 5.69
N ASN A 149 -42.42 12.70 5.11
CA ASN A 149 -41.07 12.26 5.49
C ASN A 149 -40.08 12.30 4.30
N GLY A 150 -40.24 13.27 3.39
CA GLY A 150 -39.27 13.51 2.32
C GLY A 150 -39.80 13.83 0.96
N VAL A 151 -39.08 13.45 -0.10
CA VAL A 151 -39.34 13.77 -1.48
C VAL A 151 -39.39 12.50 -2.33
N LEU A 152 -40.39 12.41 -3.22
CA LEU A 152 -40.45 11.35 -4.21
C LEU A 152 -40.26 11.94 -5.62
N HIS A 153 -39.34 11.38 -6.39
CA HIS A 153 -39.19 11.59 -7.82
C HIS A 153 -39.59 10.33 -8.58
N THR A 154 -40.19 10.44 -9.76
CA THR A 154 -40.38 9.28 -10.62
C THR A 154 -39.37 9.29 -11.76
N LEU A 155 -38.92 8.11 -12.18
CA LEU A 155 -37.92 7.93 -13.23
C LEU A 155 -38.48 7.21 -14.45
N ASN A 156 -37.96 7.55 -15.64
CA ASN A 156 -38.22 6.87 -16.89
C ASN A 156 -37.37 5.60 -17.09
N GLY A 157 -36.85 5.02 -16.03
CA GLY A 157 -35.99 3.81 -16.02
C GLY A 157 -35.55 3.47 -14.63
N LYS A 158 -34.97 2.28 -14.46
CA LYS A 158 -34.30 1.91 -13.21
C LYS A 158 -32.90 2.51 -13.13
N LEU A 159 -32.44 2.78 -11.94
CA LEU A 159 -31.02 3.06 -11.66
C LEU A 159 -30.23 1.75 -11.74
N PHE A 160 -29.12 1.77 -12.46
CA PHE A 160 -28.26 0.61 -12.57
C PHE A 160 -27.36 0.51 -11.34
N PHE A 161 -27.32 -0.69 -10.78
CA PHE A 161 -26.35 -1.03 -9.75
C PHE A 161 -25.05 -1.45 -10.43
N HIS A 162 -23.98 -0.80 -10.05
CA HIS A 162 -22.62 -1.18 -10.44
C HIS A 162 -21.87 -1.64 -9.19
N SER A 163 -21.49 -2.91 -9.16
CA SER A 163 -20.65 -3.41 -8.09
C SER A 163 -19.31 -2.70 -8.07
N ASN A 164 -18.78 -2.44 -6.89
CA ASN A 164 -17.38 -2.05 -6.70
C ASN A 164 -16.45 -3.26 -6.80
N ILE A 165 -15.15 -3.01 -6.68
CA ILE A 165 -14.15 -4.08 -6.79
C ILE A 165 -14.35 -5.13 -5.68
N PHE A 166 -14.59 -4.70 -4.44
CA PHE A 166 -14.82 -5.60 -3.30
C PHE A 166 -16.02 -6.52 -3.51
N GLU A 167 -17.17 -5.95 -3.84
CA GLU A 167 -18.41 -6.71 -4.12
C GLU A 167 -18.27 -7.70 -5.28
N SER A 168 -17.28 -7.45 -6.14
CA SER A 168 -17.04 -8.27 -7.33
C SER A 168 -16.05 -9.41 -7.08
N LEU A 169 -15.36 -9.42 -5.94
CA LEU A 169 -14.52 -10.54 -5.56
C LEU A 169 -15.34 -11.82 -5.34
N ASP A 170 -16.60 -11.68 -4.93
CA ASP A 170 -17.54 -12.80 -4.74
C ASP A 170 -18.18 -13.30 -6.05
N ALA A 171 -17.88 -12.67 -7.18
CA ALA A 171 -18.46 -13.05 -8.45
C ALA A 171 -17.88 -14.37 -8.98
N SER A 172 -18.68 -15.43 -8.93
CA SER A 172 -18.27 -16.80 -9.30
C SER A 172 -17.93 -16.99 -10.78
N GLU A 173 -18.38 -16.09 -11.66
CA GLU A 173 -18.13 -16.14 -13.10
C GLU A 173 -16.65 -15.97 -13.49
N TYR A 174 -15.83 -15.43 -12.60
CA TYR A 174 -14.43 -15.13 -12.91
C TYR A 174 -13.43 -16.18 -12.43
N ALA A 175 -13.88 -17.21 -11.71
CA ALA A 175 -13.03 -18.24 -11.10
C ALA A 175 -11.85 -17.67 -10.28
N ILE A 176 -12.18 -16.75 -9.38
CA ILE A 176 -11.22 -15.99 -8.53
C ILE A 176 -11.34 -16.34 -7.04
N ASP A 177 -11.92 -17.48 -6.72
CA ASP A 177 -12.18 -17.91 -5.33
C ASP A 177 -10.93 -17.90 -4.44
N SER A 178 -9.75 -18.14 -5.01
CA SER A 178 -8.51 -18.18 -4.24
C SER A 178 -8.16 -16.82 -3.64
N ILE A 179 -8.25 -15.75 -4.42
CA ILE A 179 -7.99 -14.39 -3.93
C ILE A 179 -9.15 -13.89 -3.07
N CYS A 180 -10.39 -14.23 -3.42
CA CYS A 180 -11.58 -13.92 -2.63
C CYS A 180 -11.47 -14.54 -1.24
N ASN A 181 -11.26 -15.84 -1.14
CA ASN A 181 -11.12 -16.55 0.14
C ASN A 181 -9.95 -16.00 0.98
N PHE A 182 -8.82 -15.67 0.35
CA PHE A 182 -7.72 -15.04 1.06
C PHE A 182 -8.12 -13.68 1.62
N TYR A 183 -8.74 -12.81 0.81
CA TYR A 183 -9.16 -11.48 1.24
C TYR A 183 -10.15 -11.57 2.40
N HIS A 184 -11.23 -12.37 2.26
CA HIS A 184 -12.26 -12.54 3.27
C HIS A 184 -11.80 -13.30 4.52
N SER A 185 -10.67 -14.02 4.48
CA SER A 185 -10.12 -14.66 5.69
C SER A 185 -9.68 -13.66 6.76
N TYR A 186 -9.57 -12.38 6.42
CA TYR A 186 -9.24 -11.27 7.32
C TYR A 186 -10.47 -10.47 7.78
N ASP A 187 -11.67 -10.81 7.31
CA ASP A 187 -12.89 -10.13 7.72
C ASP A 187 -13.15 -10.27 9.22
N VAL A 188 -13.38 -9.15 9.88
CA VAL A 188 -13.67 -9.07 11.30
C VAL A 188 -14.96 -8.28 11.49
N LEU A 189 -15.96 -8.94 12.10
CA LEU A 189 -17.19 -8.26 12.47
C LEU A 189 -16.94 -7.32 13.65
N ARG A 190 -17.15 -6.02 13.46
CA ARG A 190 -17.00 -4.98 14.48
C ARG A 190 -18.32 -4.31 14.76
N LEU A 191 -18.54 -3.96 16.04
CA LEU A 191 -19.65 -3.07 16.41
C LEU A 191 -19.35 -1.67 15.89
N ASP A 192 -20.24 -1.11 15.10
CA ASP A 192 -20.24 0.30 14.74
C ASP A 192 -20.95 1.10 15.84
N GLU A 193 -20.17 1.65 16.76
CA GLU A 193 -20.68 2.41 17.89
C GLU A 193 -21.43 3.69 17.46
N ASN A 194 -21.07 4.27 16.32
CA ASN A 194 -21.68 5.50 15.81
C ASN A 194 -23.05 5.23 15.17
N LYS A 195 -23.22 4.09 14.55
CA LYS A 195 -24.50 3.67 13.95
C LYS A 195 -25.41 2.96 14.95
N SER A 196 -24.85 2.45 16.04
CA SER A 196 -25.57 1.74 17.09
C SER A 196 -26.29 2.69 18.05
N ILE A 197 -27.42 2.25 18.58
CA ILE A 197 -28.17 3.04 19.57
C ILE A 197 -27.71 2.64 20.98
N GLN A 198 -27.08 3.58 21.69
CA GLN A 198 -26.62 3.35 23.04
C GLN A 198 -27.79 3.23 24.02
N GLY A 199 -27.71 2.26 24.90
CA GLY A 199 -28.59 2.03 26.03
C GLY A 199 -28.00 2.57 27.35
N PRO A 200 -28.60 2.21 28.50
CA PRO A 200 -28.07 2.59 29.79
C PRO A 200 -26.70 1.94 30.08
N VAL A 201 -25.90 2.64 30.88
CA VAL A 201 -24.65 2.08 31.41
C VAL A 201 -24.99 1.11 32.54
N VAL A 202 -24.59 -0.14 32.41
CA VAL A 202 -24.77 -1.19 33.43
C VAL A 202 -23.37 -1.66 33.87
N ASP A 203 -23.12 -1.61 35.17
CA ASP A 203 -21.83 -2.00 35.77
C ASP A 203 -20.59 -1.32 35.14
N GLY A 204 -20.77 -0.06 34.70
CA GLY A 204 -19.70 0.74 34.08
C GLY A 204 -19.46 0.44 32.60
N GLN A 205 -20.26 -0.46 32.00
CA GLN A 205 -20.20 -0.78 30.57
C GLN A 205 -21.38 -0.17 29.82
N ILE A 206 -21.11 0.37 28.64
CA ILE A 206 -22.15 0.86 27.73
C ILE A 206 -22.88 -0.36 27.17
N THR A 207 -24.22 -0.36 27.30
CA THR A 207 -25.08 -1.33 26.60
C THR A 207 -25.66 -0.69 25.35
N TYR A 208 -26.11 -1.51 24.41
CA TYR A 208 -26.74 -1.04 23.17
C TYR A 208 -28.18 -1.53 23.10
N LEU A 209 -29.08 -0.62 22.78
CA LEU A 209 -30.49 -0.94 22.50
C LEU A 209 -30.66 -1.52 21.10
N ASP A 210 -29.80 -1.06 20.19
CA ASP A 210 -29.66 -1.59 18.85
C ASP A 210 -28.16 -1.64 18.51
N SER A 211 -27.69 -2.80 18.04
CA SER A 211 -26.28 -3.05 17.74
C SER A 211 -26.11 -3.19 16.25
N VAL A 212 -25.44 -2.22 15.63
CA VAL A 212 -25.07 -2.28 14.21
C VAL A 212 -23.64 -2.82 14.10
N PHE A 213 -23.46 -3.87 13.33
CA PHE A 213 -22.14 -4.44 13.07
C PHE A 213 -21.74 -4.14 11.63
N GLU A 214 -20.48 -3.77 11.45
CA GLU A 214 -19.85 -3.63 10.15
C GLU A 214 -18.78 -4.69 9.94
N ASN A 215 -18.60 -5.09 8.69
CA ASN A 215 -17.50 -5.97 8.33
C ASN A 215 -16.25 -5.12 8.09
N TYR A 216 -15.25 -5.27 8.97
CA TYR A 216 -13.96 -4.61 8.87
C TYR A 216 -12.92 -5.58 8.32
N ASN A 217 -12.19 -5.16 7.29
CA ASN A 217 -11.08 -5.92 6.77
C ASN A 217 -9.76 -5.13 6.90
N PRO A 218 -8.79 -5.61 7.72
CA PRO A 218 -7.52 -4.90 7.91
C PRO A 218 -6.67 -4.80 6.64
N LEU A 219 -6.93 -5.62 5.62
CA LEU A 219 -6.25 -5.53 4.33
C LEU A 219 -6.60 -4.25 3.56
N GLU A 220 -7.75 -3.65 3.85
CA GLU A 220 -8.15 -2.35 3.27
C GLU A 220 -7.15 -1.26 3.62
N ASN A 221 -6.78 -1.17 4.90
CA ASN A 221 -5.75 -0.21 5.34
C ASN A 221 -4.36 -0.54 4.78
N ARG A 222 -4.09 -1.81 4.52
CA ARG A 222 -2.78 -2.25 4.04
C ARG A 222 -2.62 -2.07 2.53
N TYR A 223 -3.67 -2.37 1.75
CA TYR A 223 -3.59 -2.40 0.29
C TYR A 223 -4.46 -1.34 -0.36
N ALA A 224 -5.78 -1.41 -0.20
CA ALA A 224 -6.70 -0.51 -0.89
C ALA A 224 -8.10 -0.58 -0.28
N PHE A 225 -8.74 0.57 -0.12
CA PHE A 225 -10.15 0.67 0.28
C PHE A 225 -11.07 0.38 -0.92
N ILE A 226 -11.06 -0.88 -1.38
CA ILE A 226 -11.80 -1.31 -2.57
C ILE A 226 -13.31 -1.48 -2.35
N ASN A 227 -13.77 -1.35 -1.09
CA ASN A 227 -15.16 -1.37 -0.67
C ASN A 227 -15.83 0.02 -0.71
N THR A 228 -15.07 1.12 -0.89
CA THR A 228 -15.60 2.49 -0.87
C THR A 228 -15.75 3.07 -2.28
N GLU A 229 -16.69 4.01 -2.43
CA GLU A 229 -16.93 4.73 -3.69
C GLU A 229 -16.09 6.02 -3.81
N ASP A 230 -15.33 6.39 -2.77
CA ASP A 230 -14.53 7.62 -2.74
C ASP A 230 -13.16 7.48 -3.39
N SER A 231 -12.77 6.26 -3.69
CA SER A 231 -11.48 5.93 -4.29
C SER A 231 -11.65 5.31 -5.67
N ASN A 232 -10.61 5.42 -6.48
CA ASN A 232 -10.60 4.84 -7.83
C ASN A 232 -9.35 3.98 -7.98
N TYR A 233 -9.56 2.67 -8.15
CA TYR A 233 -8.49 1.67 -8.22
C TYR A 233 -8.45 0.95 -9.56
N THR A 234 -7.25 0.55 -9.94
CA THR A 234 -7.02 -0.53 -10.91
C THR A 234 -6.54 -1.74 -10.12
N MET A 235 -7.22 -2.87 -10.26
CA MET A 235 -6.83 -4.13 -9.63
C MET A 235 -6.56 -5.19 -10.69
N ILE A 236 -5.38 -5.82 -10.65
CA ILE A 236 -5.11 -7.03 -11.42
C ILE A 236 -5.62 -8.22 -10.61
N VAL A 237 -6.50 -9.01 -11.19
CA VAL A 237 -7.16 -10.12 -10.50
C VAL A 237 -6.80 -11.44 -11.18
N PRO A 238 -5.91 -12.24 -10.58
CA PRO A 238 -5.57 -13.55 -11.10
C PRO A 238 -6.72 -14.55 -10.90
N THR A 239 -6.97 -15.38 -11.90
CA THR A 239 -7.80 -16.57 -11.72
C THR A 239 -7.16 -17.55 -10.75
N ASN A 240 -7.91 -18.54 -10.27
CA ASN A 240 -7.42 -19.56 -9.34
C ASN A 240 -6.14 -20.25 -9.85
N GLU A 241 -6.06 -20.56 -11.14
CA GLU A 241 -4.88 -21.19 -11.73
C GLU A 241 -3.70 -20.22 -11.86
N ALA A 242 -3.95 -18.97 -12.21
CA ALA A 242 -2.92 -17.93 -12.26
C ALA A 242 -2.35 -17.64 -10.85
N TRP A 243 -3.23 -17.54 -9.85
CA TRP A 243 -2.84 -17.39 -8.45
C TRP A 243 -1.97 -18.54 -7.94
N LYS A 244 -2.39 -19.76 -8.22
CA LYS A 244 -1.62 -20.97 -7.85
C LYS A 244 -0.23 -21.00 -8.51
N ARG A 245 -0.15 -20.65 -9.79
CA ARG A 245 1.15 -20.57 -10.49
C ARG A 245 2.06 -19.50 -9.89
N ALA A 246 1.52 -18.30 -9.64
CA ALA A 246 2.26 -17.21 -9.02
C ALA A 246 2.74 -17.56 -7.61
N LYS A 247 1.86 -18.16 -6.80
CA LYS A 247 2.20 -18.66 -5.45
C LYS A 247 3.36 -19.66 -5.51
N ASN A 248 3.27 -20.67 -6.40
CA ASN A 248 4.30 -21.69 -6.53
C ASN A 248 5.65 -21.13 -7.02
N ALA A 249 5.62 -20.10 -7.85
CA ALA A 249 6.84 -19.47 -8.36
C ALA A 249 7.64 -18.74 -7.27
N ILE A 250 6.96 -18.14 -6.29
CA ILE A 250 7.64 -17.35 -5.24
C ILE A 250 7.82 -18.13 -3.94
N LEU A 251 7.11 -19.23 -3.74
CA LEU A 251 7.15 -20.03 -2.52
C LEU A 251 8.57 -20.45 -2.08
N PRO A 252 9.50 -20.82 -2.98
CA PRO A 252 10.86 -21.20 -2.61
C PRO A 252 11.66 -20.09 -1.91
N PHE A 253 11.28 -18.82 -2.13
CA PHE A 253 11.99 -17.67 -1.56
C PHE A 253 11.55 -17.35 -0.12
N TYR A 254 10.57 -18.09 0.42
CA TYR A 254 9.97 -17.89 1.74
C TYR A 254 10.12 -19.13 2.62
N ASN A 255 11.35 -19.62 2.77
CA ASN A 255 11.63 -20.75 3.65
C ASN A 255 11.86 -20.26 5.08
N TYR A 256 10.88 -20.44 5.96
CA TYR A 256 10.97 -20.13 7.38
C TYR A 256 11.17 -21.39 8.19
N VAL A 257 11.90 -21.27 9.29
CA VAL A 257 12.04 -22.31 10.32
C VAL A 257 11.21 -21.92 11.55
N ASP A 258 10.77 -22.89 12.33
CA ASP A 258 9.96 -22.63 13.52
C ASP A 258 10.76 -21.91 14.62
N GLN A 259 12.05 -22.25 14.73
CA GLN A 259 12.96 -21.69 15.73
C GLN A 259 14.32 -21.38 15.09
N PHE A 260 14.94 -20.31 15.53
CA PHE A 260 16.30 -19.96 15.08
C PHE A 260 17.05 -19.15 16.15
N THR A 261 18.37 -19.11 16.04
CA THR A 261 19.23 -18.32 16.92
C THR A 261 19.53 -16.97 16.27
N PHE A 262 19.29 -15.88 17.00
CA PHE A 262 19.61 -14.52 16.58
C PHE A 262 20.80 -13.96 17.37
N ILE A 263 21.67 -13.20 16.73
CA ILE A 263 22.75 -12.49 17.39
C ILE A 263 22.38 -11.00 17.48
N GLU A 264 21.99 -10.58 18.68
CA GLU A 264 21.52 -9.21 18.94
C GLU A 264 22.66 -8.18 18.83
N SER A 265 23.86 -8.55 19.21
CA SER A 265 25.02 -7.66 19.20
C SER A 265 26.24 -8.37 18.61
N PRO A 266 26.40 -8.45 17.28
CA PRO A 266 27.49 -9.18 16.63
C PRO A 266 28.79 -8.41 16.74
N GLN A 267 29.43 -8.44 17.92
CA GLN A 267 30.69 -7.78 18.16
C GLN A 267 31.87 -8.73 17.92
N SER A 268 33.07 -8.18 17.65
CA SER A 268 34.29 -8.96 17.41
C SER A 268 34.80 -9.69 18.65
N SER A 269 34.44 -9.22 19.82
CA SER A 269 34.81 -9.84 21.11
C SER A 269 33.75 -10.88 21.49
N THR A 270 34.16 -12.12 21.65
CA THR A 270 33.32 -13.25 22.07
C THR A 270 32.61 -13.03 23.41
N ALA A 271 33.08 -12.10 24.23
CA ALA A 271 32.52 -11.79 25.54
C ALA A 271 31.22 -10.94 25.47
N LEU A 272 30.90 -10.35 24.32
CA LEU A 272 29.82 -9.38 24.16
C LEU A 272 28.75 -9.83 23.15
N GLN A 273 28.86 -11.05 22.61
CA GLN A 273 27.82 -11.60 21.73
C GLN A 273 26.66 -12.10 22.58
N HIS A 274 25.52 -11.48 22.40
CA HIS A 274 24.26 -11.96 22.99
C HIS A 274 23.53 -12.79 21.95
N GLU A 275 23.27 -14.06 22.28
CA GLU A 275 22.49 -14.98 21.46
C GLU A 275 21.10 -15.11 22.06
N GLU A 276 20.10 -14.99 21.22
CA GLU A 276 18.70 -15.17 21.59
C GLU A 276 18.11 -16.32 20.75
N GLU A 277 17.44 -17.24 21.42
CA GLU A 277 16.61 -18.24 20.73
C GLU A 277 15.25 -17.64 20.46
N VAL A 278 14.86 -17.63 19.19
CA VAL A 278 13.63 -17.07 18.70
C VAL A 278 12.73 -18.17 18.19
N GLU A 279 11.52 -18.19 18.70
CA GLU A 279 10.43 -19.02 18.18
C GLU A 279 9.45 -18.16 17.39
N LEU A 280 9.20 -18.51 16.13
CA LEU A 280 8.22 -17.81 15.31
C LEU A 280 6.80 -18.15 15.77
N SER A 281 6.03 -17.12 16.11
CA SER A 281 4.61 -17.27 16.44
C SER A 281 3.86 -17.97 15.30
N ASN A 282 3.08 -18.98 15.63
CA ASN A 282 2.35 -19.84 14.69
C ASN A 282 3.24 -20.72 13.77
N GLY A 283 4.57 -20.70 13.93
CA GLY A 283 5.52 -21.53 13.19
C GLY A 283 5.84 -21.05 11.77
N GLY A 284 6.91 -21.62 11.22
CA GLY A 284 7.46 -21.20 9.92
C GLY A 284 6.53 -21.47 8.73
N ALA A 285 5.71 -22.50 8.79
CA ALA A 285 4.73 -22.80 7.72
C ALA A 285 3.66 -21.71 7.60
N TYR A 286 3.18 -21.18 8.72
CA TYR A 286 2.24 -20.06 8.75
C TYR A 286 2.88 -18.79 8.19
N TRP A 287 4.10 -18.46 8.62
CA TRP A 287 4.83 -17.30 8.12
C TRP A 287 5.07 -17.37 6.62
N ARG A 288 5.47 -18.55 6.12
CA ARG A 288 5.67 -18.77 4.68
C ARG A 288 4.39 -18.50 3.88
N ASP A 289 3.28 -19.10 4.29
CA ASP A 289 2.00 -18.95 3.59
C ASP A 289 1.51 -17.50 3.64
N SER A 290 1.54 -16.87 4.81
CA SER A 290 1.16 -15.47 5.01
C SER A 290 2.00 -14.52 4.15
N MET A 291 3.34 -14.62 4.21
CA MET A 291 4.23 -13.71 3.49
C MET A 291 4.15 -13.87 1.97
N VAL A 292 3.95 -15.10 1.48
CA VAL A 292 3.72 -15.35 0.05
C VAL A 292 2.44 -14.67 -0.42
N HIS A 293 1.34 -14.84 0.32
CA HIS A 293 0.07 -14.21 -0.03
C HIS A 293 0.16 -12.68 0.03
N HIS A 294 0.72 -12.13 1.09
CA HIS A 294 0.90 -10.68 1.21
C HIS A 294 1.75 -10.11 0.08
N ASN A 295 2.83 -10.78 -0.28
CA ASN A 295 3.69 -10.34 -1.38
C ASN A 295 2.96 -10.33 -2.73
N LEU A 296 2.12 -11.34 -2.99
CA LEU A 296 1.28 -11.37 -4.19
C LEU A 296 0.26 -10.22 -4.17
N MET A 297 -0.44 -10.05 -3.05
CA MET A 297 -1.46 -9.00 -2.91
C MET A 297 -0.92 -7.59 -3.14
N GLU A 298 0.24 -7.27 -2.58
CA GLU A 298 0.90 -5.97 -2.75
C GLU A 298 1.08 -5.55 -4.21
N SER A 299 1.16 -6.50 -5.12
CA SER A 299 1.39 -6.27 -6.55
C SER A 299 0.12 -6.06 -7.36
N LEU A 300 -1.05 -6.20 -6.77
CA LEU A 300 -2.32 -6.24 -7.49
C LEU A 300 -3.07 -4.91 -7.53
N PHE A 301 -2.76 -3.98 -6.61
CA PHE A 301 -3.54 -2.76 -6.42
C PHE A 301 -2.78 -1.51 -6.86
N TYR A 302 -3.46 -0.66 -7.61
CA TYR A 302 -2.98 0.64 -8.09
C TYR A 302 -4.03 1.71 -7.83
N ASN A 303 -3.67 2.79 -7.13
CA ASN A 303 -4.58 3.89 -6.81
C ASN A 303 -4.55 4.95 -7.93
N ASN A 304 -5.63 5.06 -8.68
CA ASN A 304 -5.75 5.97 -9.82
C ASN A 304 -5.88 7.44 -9.41
N ASN A 305 -6.22 7.73 -8.16
CA ASN A 305 -6.32 9.10 -7.66
C ASN A 305 -4.95 9.67 -7.28
N LEU A 306 -4.02 8.82 -6.86
CA LEU A 306 -2.65 9.21 -6.49
C LEU A 306 -1.73 9.33 -7.71
N PHE A 307 -2.01 8.56 -8.76
CA PHE A 307 -1.19 8.53 -9.97
C PHE A 307 -1.94 9.18 -11.11
N ASP A 308 -1.20 9.94 -11.93
CA ASP A 308 -1.76 10.66 -13.06
C ASP A 308 -2.63 9.71 -13.92
N ASN A 309 -3.94 9.97 -13.91
CA ASN A 309 -4.91 9.25 -14.71
C ASN A 309 -4.59 9.23 -16.22
N VAL A 310 -3.73 10.13 -16.69
CA VAL A 310 -3.26 10.17 -18.07
C VAL A 310 -2.50 8.90 -18.42
N LYS A 311 -1.73 8.34 -17.49
CA LYS A 311 -0.96 7.10 -17.69
C LYS A 311 -1.87 5.91 -17.97
N LEU A 312 -2.91 5.74 -17.15
CA LEU A 312 -3.89 4.67 -17.36
C LEU A 312 -4.84 4.93 -18.55
N LYS A 313 -5.11 6.20 -18.89
CA LYS A 313 -5.85 6.55 -20.09
C LYS A 313 -5.11 6.16 -21.36
N ASN A 314 -3.81 6.40 -21.41
CA ASN A 314 -2.98 6.00 -22.54
C ASN A 314 -2.98 4.48 -22.74
N HIS A 315 -2.96 3.72 -21.66
CA HIS A 315 -3.12 2.27 -21.73
C HIS A 315 -4.49 1.87 -22.31
N LYS A 316 -5.58 2.54 -21.90
CA LYS A 316 -6.93 2.30 -22.45
C LYS A 316 -7.03 2.53 -23.96
N THR A 317 -6.25 3.42 -24.50
CA THR A 317 -6.22 3.72 -25.95
C THR A 317 -5.25 2.86 -26.72
N GLY A 318 -4.50 1.97 -26.08
CA GLY A 318 -3.44 1.17 -26.68
C GLY A 318 -2.20 2.00 -27.08
N GLN A 319 -2.13 3.26 -26.69
CA GLN A 319 -0.95 4.09 -26.87
C GLN A 319 0.08 3.77 -25.79
N LYS A 320 1.37 3.84 -26.16
CA LYS A 320 2.47 3.66 -25.22
C LYS A 320 2.31 4.61 -24.04
N LEU A 321 2.40 4.10 -22.81
CA LEU A 321 2.38 4.92 -21.61
C LEU A 321 3.48 5.98 -21.71
N GLY A 322 3.12 7.25 -21.66
CA GLY A 322 4.06 8.37 -21.79
C GLY A 322 5.01 8.51 -20.59
N VAL A 323 4.80 7.73 -19.54
CA VAL A 323 5.66 7.61 -18.38
C VAL A 323 5.70 6.15 -17.97
N ASP A 324 6.86 5.63 -17.92
CA ASP A 324 7.20 4.23 -17.95
C ASP A 324 7.03 3.50 -16.60
N SER A 325 6.15 3.97 -15.69
CA SER A 325 6.01 3.34 -14.39
C SER A 325 4.60 3.39 -13.82
N LEU A 326 4.19 2.29 -13.21
CA LEU A 326 3.04 2.18 -12.32
C LEU A 326 3.56 1.90 -10.91
N MET A 327 3.02 2.60 -9.93
CA MET A 327 3.36 2.39 -8.54
C MET A 327 2.19 1.70 -7.84
N THR A 328 2.46 0.67 -7.07
CA THR A 328 1.46 0.03 -6.23
C THR A 328 1.05 0.94 -5.07
N VAL A 329 -0.07 0.63 -4.42
CA VAL A 329 -0.61 1.43 -3.30
C VAL A 329 0.33 1.49 -2.09
N ASP A 330 1.20 0.51 -1.92
CA ASP A 330 2.18 0.42 -0.84
C ASP A 330 3.49 1.18 -1.11
N TRP A 331 3.58 1.88 -2.26
CA TRP A 331 4.77 2.64 -2.70
C TRP A 331 6.04 1.78 -2.89
N GLY A 332 5.91 0.46 -2.78
CA GLY A 332 7.04 -0.45 -2.77
C GLY A 332 7.43 -1.00 -4.13
N LYS A 333 6.53 -0.95 -5.10
CA LYS A 333 6.75 -1.57 -6.41
C LYS A 333 6.47 -0.61 -7.54
N MET A 334 7.45 -0.40 -8.38
CA MET A 334 7.34 0.40 -9.57
C MET A 334 7.64 -0.48 -10.79
N TYR A 335 6.70 -0.50 -11.71
CA TYR A 335 6.86 -1.18 -13.00
C TYR A 335 7.22 -0.12 -14.04
N THR A 336 8.45 -0.14 -14.51
CA THR A 336 8.93 0.82 -15.52
C THR A 336 8.56 0.35 -16.94
N GLU A 337 9.49 0.11 -17.82
CA GLU A 337 9.28 -0.13 -19.25
C GLU A 337 8.29 -1.25 -19.61
N ASP A 338 8.00 -2.17 -18.67
CA ASP A 338 7.11 -3.31 -18.85
C ASP A 338 5.72 -3.15 -18.24
N ALA A 339 5.34 -1.95 -17.78
CA ALA A 339 4.04 -1.74 -17.15
C ALA A 339 2.86 -2.17 -18.04
N GLU A 340 2.98 -1.99 -19.36
CA GLU A 340 1.97 -2.46 -20.32
C GLU A 340 1.83 -3.99 -20.35
N ALA A 341 2.91 -4.73 -20.07
CA ALA A 341 2.91 -6.17 -20.08
C ALA A 341 2.00 -6.78 -19.00
N LEU A 342 1.77 -6.05 -17.89
CA LEU A 342 0.86 -6.47 -16.83
C LEU A 342 -0.60 -6.63 -17.31
N PHE A 343 -0.99 -5.89 -18.34
CA PHE A 343 -2.35 -5.84 -18.82
C PHE A 343 -2.56 -6.63 -20.14
N VAL A 344 -1.49 -7.16 -20.73
CA VAL A 344 -1.58 -7.97 -21.95
C VAL A 344 -2.30 -9.28 -21.65
N GLY A 345 -3.35 -9.58 -22.43
CA GLY A 345 -4.14 -10.80 -22.27
C GLY A 345 -5.13 -10.77 -21.11
N THR A 346 -5.29 -9.63 -20.42
CA THR A 346 -6.28 -9.48 -19.36
C THR A 346 -7.65 -9.13 -19.91
N THR A 347 -8.70 -9.53 -19.20
CA THR A 347 -10.08 -9.07 -19.44
C THR A 347 -10.40 -7.93 -18.49
N ARG A 348 -10.66 -6.74 -19.04
CA ARG A 348 -11.07 -5.58 -18.25
C ARG A 348 -12.56 -5.62 -17.92
N VAL A 349 -12.87 -5.38 -16.64
CA VAL A 349 -14.25 -5.23 -16.13
C VAL A 349 -14.33 -3.92 -15.34
N ASP A 350 -15.13 -2.97 -15.85
CA ASP A 350 -15.34 -1.70 -15.17
C ASP A 350 -16.23 -1.88 -13.93
N LYS A 351 -15.87 -1.19 -12.84
CA LYS A 351 -16.54 -1.19 -11.54
C LYS A 351 -16.87 0.23 -11.10
N SER A 352 -17.75 0.40 -10.11
CA SER A 352 -18.13 1.74 -9.64
C SER A 352 -16.94 2.54 -9.12
N ASN A 353 -15.99 1.89 -8.46
CA ASN A 353 -14.78 2.49 -7.89
C ASN A 353 -13.49 2.14 -8.65
N GLY A 354 -13.58 1.82 -9.94
CA GLY A 354 -12.40 1.57 -10.76
C GLY A 354 -12.55 0.48 -11.81
N ALA A 355 -11.53 -0.36 -11.97
CA ALA A 355 -11.55 -1.47 -12.92
C ALA A 355 -10.78 -2.68 -12.41
N MET A 356 -11.31 -3.87 -12.69
CA MET A 356 -10.61 -5.14 -12.52
C MET A 356 -10.03 -5.58 -13.86
N TYR A 357 -8.82 -6.11 -13.84
CA TYR A 357 -8.16 -6.74 -14.98
C TYR A 357 -7.92 -8.20 -14.66
N ILE A 358 -8.81 -9.06 -15.14
CA ILE A 358 -8.77 -10.49 -14.84
C ILE A 358 -7.75 -11.16 -15.74
N THR A 359 -6.83 -11.92 -15.15
CA THR A 359 -5.77 -12.59 -15.88
C THR A 359 -5.74 -14.08 -15.59
N ASP A 360 -5.63 -14.84 -16.66
CA ASP A 360 -5.42 -16.30 -16.66
C ASP A 360 -3.94 -16.66 -16.81
N ASP A 361 -3.14 -15.68 -17.23
CA ASP A 361 -1.70 -15.84 -17.39
C ASP A 361 -0.99 -15.74 -16.03
N SER A 362 0.27 -16.17 -15.99
CA SER A 362 1.11 -15.88 -14.83
C SER A 362 1.12 -14.37 -14.62
N LEU A 363 0.96 -13.95 -13.38
CA LEU A 363 1.24 -12.57 -13.01
C LEU A 363 2.65 -12.27 -13.52
N ARG A 364 2.75 -11.45 -14.57
CA ARG A 364 4.02 -11.10 -15.22
C ARG A 364 4.85 -10.17 -14.34
N MET A 365 4.96 -10.53 -13.07
CA MET A 365 5.86 -9.85 -12.16
C MET A 365 7.27 -10.27 -12.50
N HIS A 366 8.11 -9.31 -12.81
CA HIS A 366 9.53 -9.58 -12.79
C HIS A 366 9.90 -10.14 -11.42
N PRO A 367 10.60 -11.26 -11.33
CA PRO A 367 10.95 -11.86 -10.05
C PRO A 367 11.58 -10.87 -9.09
N TRP A 368 12.36 -9.91 -9.57
CA TRP A 368 13.02 -8.90 -8.74
C TRP A 368 12.11 -7.76 -8.23
N THR A 369 10.89 -7.59 -8.71
CA THR A 369 9.92 -6.69 -8.08
C THR A 369 9.41 -7.22 -6.75
N ILE A 370 9.58 -8.53 -6.51
CA ILE A 370 9.29 -9.19 -5.25
C ILE A 370 10.34 -8.85 -4.19
N TRP A 371 11.54 -8.42 -4.59
CA TRP A 371 12.66 -8.14 -3.72
C TRP A 371 13.04 -6.67 -3.79
N ASN A 372 13.17 -6.04 -2.64
CA ASN A 372 13.81 -4.74 -2.52
C ASN A 372 14.97 -4.86 -1.51
N PRO A 373 16.14 -5.32 -1.96
CA PRO A 373 17.22 -5.68 -1.08
C PRO A 373 18.24 -4.55 -0.86
N ILE A 374 17.90 -3.30 -1.14
CA ILE A 374 18.84 -2.20 -1.01
C ILE A 374 18.81 -1.65 0.39
N ILE A 375 19.98 -1.64 1.01
CA ILE A 375 20.21 -0.98 2.29
C ILE A 375 20.94 0.31 2.03
N ASN A 376 20.21 1.40 2.08
CA ASN A 376 20.77 2.74 2.08
C ASN A 376 21.10 3.15 3.51
N ILE A 377 22.38 3.33 3.78
CA ILE A 377 22.85 3.61 5.14
C ILE A 377 22.38 4.97 5.63
N GLU A 378 22.24 5.95 4.75
CA GLU A 378 21.76 7.28 5.14
C GLU A 378 20.28 7.30 5.47
N GLY A 379 19.47 6.53 4.74
CA GLY A 379 18.02 6.41 4.97
C GLY A 379 17.66 5.43 6.07
N GLU A 380 18.50 4.40 6.28
CA GLU A 380 18.21 3.29 7.18
C GLU A 380 19.25 3.16 8.30
N TYR A 381 19.55 4.29 8.96
CA TYR A 381 20.50 4.32 10.11
C TYR A 381 20.16 3.30 11.19
N SER A 382 18.88 2.91 11.32
CA SER A 382 18.43 1.86 12.24
C SER A 382 19.04 0.47 11.95
N ASN A 383 19.55 0.23 10.75
CA ASN A 383 20.23 -1.01 10.38
C ASN A 383 21.72 -1.02 10.76
N PHE A 384 22.26 0.15 11.11
CA PHE A 384 23.62 0.25 11.59
C PHE A 384 23.70 -0.11 13.08
N LEU A 385 24.34 -1.22 13.40
CA LEU A 385 24.41 -1.74 14.76
C LEU A 385 25.46 -1.04 15.61
N ALA A 386 26.68 -1.02 15.16
CA ALA A 386 27.78 -0.38 15.85
C ALA A 386 29.06 -0.35 15.00
N ALA A 387 29.88 0.67 15.20
CA ALA A 387 31.27 0.60 14.88
C ALA A 387 32.04 0.19 16.16
N VAL A 388 32.78 -0.89 16.09
CA VAL A 388 33.48 -1.45 17.24
C VAL A 388 34.97 -1.56 16.92
N VAL A 389 35.83 -1.18 17.89
CA VAL A 389 37.25 -1.45 17.81
C VAL A 389 37.69 -2.13 19.09
N ASN A 390 38.28 -3.33 18.97
CA ASN A 390 38.80 -4.10 20.10
C ASN A 390 37.78 -4.25 21.25
N GLY A 391 36.49 -4.42 20.91
CA GLY A 391 35.43 -4.58 21.91
C GLY A 391 34.88 -3.28 22.50
N SER A 392 35.35 -2.11 22.06
CA SER A 392 34.81 -0.80 22.47
C SER A 392 34.05 -0.15 21.35
N THR A 393 32.88 0.41 21.66
CA THR A 393 32.12 1.21 20.70
C THR A 393 32.93 2.41 20.25
N MET A 394 33.13 2.54 18.95
CA MET A 394 33.81 3.70 18.39
C MET A 394 32.92 4.94 18.38
N PRO A 395 33.49 6.11 18.66
CA PRO A 395 32.90 7.34 18.18
C PRO A 395 32.96 7.31 16.63
N HIS A 396 31.85 7.04 15.98
CA HIS A 396 31.70 7.27 14.55
C HIS A 396 31.21 8.70 14.38
N ASN A 397 31.65 9.35 13.32
CA ASN A 397 31.15 10.69 12.99
C ASN A 397 29.70 10.66 12.48
N GLY A 398 29.14 9.47 12.34
CA GLY A 398 27.80 9.27 11.83
C GLY A 398 27.73 9.49 10.32
N ILE A 399 26.56 9.92 9.87
CA ILE A 399 26.31 10.24 8.47
C ILE A 399 26.84 11.63 8.17
N ILE A 400 27.75 11.72 7.21
CA ILE A 400 28.28 12.98 6.72
C ILE A 400 27.46 13.39 5.50
N ALA A 401 26.63 14.41 5.67
CA ALA A 401 25.99 15.12 4.56
C ALA A 401 26.92 16.28 4.15
N ALA A 402 27.60 16.16 3.02
CA ALA A 402 28.51 17.18 2.53
C ALA A 402 28.51 17.24 1.00
N ALA A 403 28.85 18.40 0.47
CA ALA A 403 29.05 18.56 -0.96
C ALA A 403 30.19 17.64 -1.42
N GLN A 404 29.89 16.76 -2.35
CA GLN A 404 30.85 15.88 -2.97
C GLN A 404 31.89 16.70 -3.73
N ASN A 405 33.16 16.35 -3.60
CA ASN A 405 34.24 16.86 -4.41
C ASN A 405 33.98 16.57 -5.91
N PRO A 406 33.80 17.61 -6.77
CA PRO A 406 33.48 17.41 -8.18
C PRO A 406 34.55 16.64 -8.97
N ALA A 407 35.79 16.58 -8.44
CA ALA A 407 36.89 15.84 -9.07
C ALA A 407 36.79 14.33 -8.85
N VAL A 408 35.94 13.86 -7.93
CA VAL A 408 35.74 12.43 -7.67
C VAL A 408 34.63 11.89 -8.56
N PRO A 409 34.94 10.99 -9.50
CA PRO A 409 33.93 10.35 -10.35
C PRO A 409 32.96 9.49 -9.53
N GLY A 410 31.72 9.37 -10.04
CA GLY A 410 30.62 8.69 -9.37
C GLY A 410 29.73 9.64 -8.58
N ARG A 411 28.69 9.11 -7.95
CA ARG A 411 27.74 9.90 -7.17
C ARG A 411 27.39 9.17 -5.88
N LEU A 412 27.42 9.89 -4.77
CA LEU A 412 26.90 9.44 -3.49
C LEU A 412 25.36 9.41 -3.56
N SER A 413 24.76 8.38 -2.96
CA SER A 413 23.33 8.38 -2.73
C SER A 413 22.97 9.45 -1.70
N ASN A 414 21.84 10.12 -1.88
CA ASN A 414 21.33 11.18 -0.99
C ASN A 414 22.36 12.24 -0.55
N ASN A 415 23.48 12.38 -1.28
CA ASN A 415 24.58 13.29 -0.96
C ASN A 415 25.22 13.06 0.43
N GLY A 416 25.23 11.82 0.90
CA GLY A 416 25.79 11.45 2.21
C GLY A 416 26.58 10.14 2.19
N TYR A 417 27.27 9.85 3.27
CA TYR A 417 27.96 8.59 3.51
C TYR A 417 28.20 8.38 5.01
N LEU A 418 28.33 7.12 5.43
CA LEU A 418 28.77 6.79 6.78
C LEU A 418 30.29 6.92 6.87
N GLU A 419 30.79 7.69 7.83
CA GLU A 419 32.21 7.77 8.15
C GLU A 419 32.50 7.07 9.49
N ALA A 420 33.41 6.11 9.46
CA ALA A 420 33.87 5.39 10.63
C ALA A 420 35.39 5.56 10.81
N ASN A 421 35.78 6.30 11.83
CA ASN A 421 37.14 6.63 12.11
C ASN A 421 37.82 5.57 12.98
N ALA A 422 39.11 5.32 12.75
CA ALA A 422 39.93 4.56 13.64
C ALA A 422 40.19 5.34 14.93
N SER A 423 40.18 4.68 16.10
CA SER A 423 40.46 5.32 17.38
C SER A 423 41.94 5.64 17.57
N SER A 424 42.83 5.04 16.78
CA SER A 424 44.26 5.28 16.78
C SER A 424 44.93 4.79 15.49
N ASN A 425 46.20 5.15 15.31
CA ASN A 425 46.98 4.70 14.15
C ASN A 425 47.23 3.17 14.12
N ASN A 426 46.93 2.45 15.19
CA ASN A 426 47.12 1.02 15.28
C ASN A 426 45.81 0.22 15.30
N THR A 427 44.65 0.89 15.21
CA THR A 427 43.35 0.27 15.24
C THR A 427 42.64 0.39 13.88
N ASN A 428 41.71 -0.50 13.62
CA ASN A 428 40.85 -0.44 12.44
C ASN A 428 39.40 -0.47 12.90
N PRO A 429 38.52 0.27 12.23
CA PRO A 429 37.09 0.22 12.51
C PRO A 429 36.50 -1.14 12.08
N GLU A 430 35.48 -1.56 12.80
CA GLU A 430 34.63 -2.68 12.45
C GLU A 430 33.19 -2.21 12.47
N LEU A 431 32.47 -2.43 11.37
CA LEU A 431 31.09 -2.03 11.14
C LEU A 431 30.23 -3.27 11.02
N ASN A 432 29.10 -3.30 11.72
CA ASN A 432 28.12 -4.38 11.62
C ASN A 432 26.76 -3.81 11.21
N PHE A 433 26.11 -4.47 10.26
CA PHE A 433 24.83 -4.06 9.68
C PHE A 433 23.87 -5.23 9.68
N TYR A 434 22.63 -5.04 10.11
CA TYR A 434 21.57 -6.00 9.86
C TYR A 434 21.09 -5.89 8.42
N LEU A 435 20.95 -7.05 7.76
CA LEU A 435 20.44 -7.17 6.40
C LEU A 435 18.96 -7.55 6.47
N ARG A 436 18.07 -6.56 6.67
CA ARG A 436 16.64 -6.78 6.85
C ARG A 436 15.98 -7.25 5.56
N ASN A 437 14.82 -7.92 5.69
CA ASN A 437 13.99 -8.37 4.58
C ASN A 437 14.65 -9.36 3.60
N VAL A 438 15.69 -10.04 4.02
CA VAL A 438 16.36 -11.06 3.20
C VAL A 438 15.46 -12.29 3.07
N ARG A 439 15.35 -12.81 1.85
CA ARG A 439 14.62 -14.03 1.51
C ARG A 439 15.55 -15.21 1.34
N SER A 440 15.00 -16.43 1.37
CA SER A 440 15.76 -17.67 1.18
C SER A 440 16.14 -17.86 -0.29
N THR A 441 17.16 -17.15 -0.74
CA THR A 441 17.70 -17.22 -2.11
C THR A 441 19.17 -16.83 -2.13
N THR A 442 19.78 -16.88 -3.29
CA THR A 442 21.15 -16.41 -3.51
C THR A 442 21.14 -14.94 -3.89
N TYR A 443 21.95 -14.16 -3.18
CA TYR A 443 22.19 -12.75 -3.50
C TYR A 443 23.65 -12.53 -3.86
N VAL A 444 23.88 -11.56 -4.74
CA VAL A 444 25.19 -10.92 -4.92
C VAL A 444 25.25 -9.69 -4.04
N ILE A 445 26.26 -9.58 -3.20
CA ILE A 445 26.38 -8.50 -2.20
C ILE A 445 27.40 -7.49 -2.68
N TYR A 446 27.04 -6.23 -2.61
CA TYR A 446 27.85 -5.09 -3.01
C TYR A 446 27.98 -4.08 -1.87
N GLY A 447 29.13 -3.39 -1.82
CA GLY A 447 29.33 -2.20 -1.00
C GLY A 447 29.84 -1.05 -1.86
N VAL A 448 29.34 0.16 -1.61
CA VAL A 448 29.79 1.37 -2.28
C VAL A 448 30.61 2.21 -1.33
N PHE A 449 31.85 2.47 -1.70
CA PHE A 449 32.82 3.19 -0.88
C PHE A 449 33.25 4.50 -1.52
N ALA A 450 33.53 5.48 -0.68
CA ALA A 450 34.06 6.77 -1.10
C ALA A 450 35.55 6.91 -0.75
N PRO A 451 36.38 7.49 -1.61
CA PRO A 451 37.79 7.76 -1.34
C PRO A 451 37.98 8.86 -0.30
N SER A 452 39.20 9.00 0.25
CA SER A 452 39.51 9.95 1.31
C SER A 452 39.26 11.41 0.93
N ASN A 453 39.36 11.75 -0.35
CA ASN A 453 39.14 13.11 -0.87
C ASN A 453 37.68 13.42 -1.25
N ILE A 454 36.72 12.58 -0.87
CA ILE A 454 35.31 12.74 -1.27
C ILE A 454 34.71 14.11 -0.90
N THR A 455 35.17 14.70 0.20
CA THR A 455 34.77 16.05 0.65
C THR A 455 35.94 17.02 0.73
N ASN A 456 37.17 16.59 0.41
CA ASN A 456 38.37 17.39 0.51
C ASN A 456 39.03 17.61 -0.86
N VAL A 457 38.74 18.74 -1.48
CA VAL A 457 39.28 19.12 -2.80
C VAL A 457 40.82 19.39 -2.80
N TYR A 458 41.43 19.51 -1.61
CA TYR A 458 42.86 19.79 -1.46
C TYR A 458 43.68 18.51 -1.20
N ASP A 459 43.06 17.36 -1.04
CA ASP A 459 43.78 16.10 -0.92
C ASP A 459 44.32 15.66 -2.29
N THR A 460 45.61 15.78 -2.47
CA THR A 460 46.32 15.45 -3.71
C THR A 460 46.83 14.02 -3.77
N ALA A 461 46.69 13.26 -2.68
CA ALA A 461 47.11 11.87 -2.57
C ALA A 461 45.97 11.03 -1.93
N PRO A 462 44.79 10.95 -2.61
CA PRO A 462 43.65 10.26 -2.04
C PRO A 462 43.95 8.77 -1.83
N LYS A 463 43.23 8.17 -0.89
CA LYS A 463 43.34 6.75 -0.54
C LYS A 463 42.00 6.09 -0.55
N GLY A 464 41.96 4.85 -1.03
CA GLY A 464 40.87 3.93 -0.82
C GLY A 464 40.97 3.19 0.51
N ASN A 465 40.06 2.29 0.75
CA ASN A 465 40.07 1.40 1.92
C ASN A 465 40.63 0.01 1.56
N PHE A 466 41.14 -0.68 2.55
CA PHE A 466 41.40 -2.12 2.52
C PHE A 466 40.60 -2.75 3.66
N VAL A 467 39.59 -3.57 3.29
CA VAL A 467 38.60 -4.09 4.23
C VAL A 467 38.45 -5.60 4.11
N ARG A 468 38.13 -6.24 5.23
CA ARG A 468 37.61 -7.60 5.28
C ARG A 468 36.12 -7.58 5.42
N VAL A 469 35.45 -8.40 4.63
CA VAL A 469 33.99 -8.57 4.70
C VAL A 469 33.67 -9.99 5.13
N ALA A 470 32.74 -10.10 6.07
CA ALA A 470 32.22 -11.36 6.58
C ALA A 470 30.72 -11.24 6.84
N ILE A 471 30.02 -12.38 6.85
CA ILE A 471 28.56 -12.41 7.01
C ILE A 471 28.14 -13.51 7.98
N GLY A 472 27.24 -13.16 8.90
CA GLY A 472 26.60 -14.11 9.81
C GLY A 472 25.15 -14.32 9.45
N PHE A 473 24.77 -15.57 9.22
CA PHE A 473 23.40 -15.95 8.91
C PHE A 473 23.11 -17.37 9.38
N ASN A 474 21.82 -17.72 9.48
CA ASN A 474 21.39 -19.03 9.97
C ASN A 474 21.51 -20.10 8.88
N ASN A 475 21.84 -21.31 9.32
CA ASN A 475 21.75 -22.50 8.49
C ASN A 475 20.29 -22.97 8.32
N GLU A 476 20.07 -24.02 7.53
CA GLU A 476 18.72 -24.59 7.25
C GLU A 476 17.94 -25.03 8.50
N LYS A 477 18.64 -25.25 9.63
CA LYS A 477 18.03 -25.66 10.90
C LYS A 477 17.85 -24.51 11.90
N GLY A 478 18.10 -23.26 11.46
CA GLY A 478 17.95 -22.09 12.31
C GLY A 478 19.17 -21.78 13.20
N GLY A 479 20.20 -22.62 13.23
CA GLY A 479 21.42 -22.33 14.01
C GLY A 479 22.31 -21.31 13.31
N ILE A 480 22.96 -20.42 14.08
CA ILE A 480 23.92 -19.44 13.57
C ILE A 480 25.32 -19.74 14.10
N SER A 481 26.35 -19.48 13.29
CA SER A 481 27.74 -19.59 13.73
C SER A 481 28.18 -18.32 14.44
N LYS A 482 28.84 -18.47 15.61
CA LYS A 482 29.50 -17.34 16.33
C LYS A 482 30.56 -16.64 15.48
N ASN A 483 31.19 -17.38 14.57
CA ASN A 483 32.15 -16.83 13.63
C ASN A 483 31.47 -16.62 12.27
N PRO A 484 31.33 -15.35 11.81
CA PRO A 484 30.74 -15.08 10.51
C PRO A 484 31.61 -15.68 9.39
N MET A 485 30.95 -16.08 8.33
CA MET A 485 31.60 -16.58 7.12
C MET A 485 32.37 -15.45 6.44
N ARG A 486 33.64 -15.63 6.21
CA ARG A 486 34.49 -14.65 5.51
C ARG A 486 34.14 -14.68 4.00
N LEU A 487 33.80 -13.52 3.44
CA LEU A 487 33.60 -13.34 2.00
C LEU A 487 34.92 -13.01 1.29
N GLY A 488 35.78 -12.18 1.90
CA GLY A 488 37.07 -11.83 1.34
C GLY A 488 37.73 -10.63 2.01
N ASP A 489 38.89 -10.27 1.48
CA ASP A 489 39.58 -9.01 1.73
C ASP A 489 39.52 -8.20 0.41
N PHE A 490 39.11 -6.93 0.49
CA PHE A 490 38.80 -6.10 -0.70
C PHE A 490 39.51 -4.76 -0.60
N GLU A 491 39.99 -4.30 -1.74
CA GLU A 491 40.58 -2.97 -1.92
C GLU A 491 39.55 -2.10 -2.63
N THR A 492 39.40 -0.84 -2.20
CA THR A 492 38.51 0.14 -2.84
C THR A 492 39.32 1.19 -3.58
N SER A 493 38.73 1.82 -4.58
CA SER A 493 39.40 2.84 -5.37
C SER A 493 39.78 4.08 -4.53
N ALA A 494 40.96 4.62 -4.79
CA ALA A 494 41.38 5.91 -4.31
C ALA A 494 40.90 7.09 -5.19
N GLU A 495 40.42 6.81 -6.40
CA GLU A 495 40.16 7.82 -7.45
C GLU A 495 38.67 8.08 -7.70
N LYS A 496 37.81 7.15 -7.33
CA LYS A 496 36.36 7.22 -7.62
C LYS A 496 35.54 6.66 -6.47
N ILE A 497 34.25 6.98 -6.45
CA ILE A 497 33.25 6.22 -5.69
C ILE A 497 33.20 4.82 -6.30
N ASP A 498 33.46 3.81 -5.49
CA ASP A 498 33.73 2.47 -5.97
C ASP A 498 32.69 1.47 -5.49
N THR A 499 32.13 0.71 -6.41
CA THR A 499 31.21 -0.38 -6.12
C THR A 499 31.96 -1.68 -6.11
N VAL A 500 32.12 -2.26 -4.93
CA VAL A 500 32.88 -3.50 -4.71
C VAL A 500 31.91 -4.67 -4.56
N CYS A 501 32.10 -5.70 -5.38
CA CYS A 501 31.37 -6.97 -5.27
C CYS A 501 32.01 -7.85 -4.20
N PHE A 502 31.27 -8.19 -3.17
CA PHE A 502 31.75 -9.06 -2.07
C PHE A 502 31.53 -10.55 -2.38
N GLY A 503 30.78 -10.87 -3.44
CA GLY A 503 30.50 -12.22 -3.88
C GLY A 503 29.05 -12.66 -3.64
N GLU A 504 28.83 -13.94 -3.85
CA GLU A 504 27.50 -14.57 -3.78
C GLU A 504 27.31 -15.21 -2.40
N VAL A 505 26.11 -15.05 -1.84
CA VAL A 505 25.69 -15.69 -0.59
C VAL A 505 24.30 -16.27 -0.75
N THR A 506 24.15 -17.55 -0.42
CA THR A 506 22.84 -18.22 -0.39
C THR A 506 22.33 -18.23 1.06
N PHE A 507 21.19 -17.60 1.28
CA PHE A 507 20.51 -17.65 2.57
C PHE A 507 19.53 -18.82 2.58
N PRO A 508 19.70 -19.80 3.49
CA PRO A 508 18.83 -20.99 3.51
C PRO A 508 17.45 -20.71 4.08
N ILE A 509 17.32 -19.69 4.94
CA ILE A 509 16.06 -19.28 5.55
C ILE A 509 15.72 -17.84 5.23
N CYS A 510 14.43 -17.51 5.38
CA CYS A 510 13.88 -16.20 5.11
C CYS A 510 13.74 -15.37 6.39
N TYR A 511 14.03 -14.07 6.31
CA TYR A 511 13.89 -13.10 7.40
C TYR A 511 12.88 -11.98 7.09
N ALA A 512 12.24 -12.01 5.93
CA ALA A 512 11.28 -10.99 5.54
C ALA A 512 10.06 -10.97 6.48
N GLY A 513 9.63 -9.78 6.86
CA GLY A 513 8.49 -9.60 7.77
C GLY A 513 8.80 -9.85 9.25
N THR A 514 10.04 -10.18 9.61
CA THR A 514 10.50 -10.32 10.99
C THR A 514 11.41 -9.16 11.38
N ASP A 515 11.52 -8.89 12.69
CA ASP A 515 12.49 -7.92 13.22
C ASP A 515 13.94 -8.44 13.21
N TYR A 516 14.11 -9.73 12.97
CA TYR A 516 15.40 -10.40 12.97
C TYR A 516 16.01 -10.42 11.57
N ALA A 517 17.34 -10.41 11.51
CA ALA A 517 18.06 -10.34 10.24
C ALA A 517 19.46 -10.93 10.35
N PRO A 518 20.04 -11.44 9.26
CA PRO A 518 21.47 -11.71 9.20
C PRO A 518 22.26 -10.40 9.31
N TYR A 519 23.56 -10.49 9.59
CA TYR A 519 24.41 -9.31 9.69
C TYR A 519 25.61 -9.40 8.76
N LEU A 520 25.99 -8.27 8.18
CA LEU A 520 27.22 -8.07 7.43
C LEU A 520 28.24 -7.34 8.31
N ARG A 521 29.49 -7.83 8.32
CA ARG A 521 30.61 -7.22 9.03
C ARG A 521 31.64 -6.71 8.03
N ILE A 522 32.03 -5.45 8.17
CA ILE A 522 33.09 -4.82 7.40
C ILE A 522 34.17 -4.37 8.40
N THR A 523 35.39 -4.91 8.28
CA THR A 523 36.51 -4.61 9.19
C THR A 523 37.65 -4.02 8.39
N GLY A 524 38.20 -2.89 8.81
CA GLY A 524 39.43 -2.32 8.25
C GLY A 524 40.60 -3.28 8.38
N ARG A 525 41.48 -3.31 7.38
CA ARG A 525 42.67 -4.20 7.32
C ARG A 525 43.99 -3.45 7.16
N VAL A 526 44.00 -2.16 7.45
CA VAL A 526 45.18 -1.33 7.30
C VAL A 526 46.18 -1.62 8.42
N THR A 527 47.39 -1.99 8.04
CA THR A 527 48.55 -2.20 8.93
C THR A 527 49.49 -0.99 8.87
N PRO A 528 50.47 -0.87 9.80
CA PRO A 528 51.47 0.18 9.70
C PRO A 528 52.24 0.18 8.35
N THR A 529 52.43 -0.99 7.75
CA THR A 529 53.13 -1.13 6.46
C THR A 529 52.28 -0.73 5.26
N THR A 530 50.96 -0.83 5.36
CA THR A 530 50.03 -0.51 4.28
C THR A 530 49.34 0.85 4.47
N ALA A 531 49.59 1.57 5.57
CA ALA A 531 48.98 2.87 5.86
C ALA A 531 49.38 3.99 4.90
N SER A 532 50.47 3.81 4.12
CA SER A 532 50.79 4.72 3.02
C SER A 532 49.86 4.57 1.80
N GLN A 533 49.24 3.39 1.62
CA GLN A 533 48.43 3.03 0.46
C GLN A 533 46.92 3.16 0.74
N TYR A 534 46.50 2.84 1.98
CA TYR A 534 45.07 2.78 2.33
C TYR A 534 44.72 3.68 3.49
N ASP A 535 43.50 4.22 3.48
CA ASP A 535 42.92 4.96 4.61
C ASP A 535 42.32 3.99 5.64
N ARG A 536 42.52 4.30 6.93
CA ARG A 536 41.89 3.57 8.03
C ARG A 536 40.43 3.95 8.25
N THR A 537 40.11 5.19 7.92
CA THR A 537 38.72 5.69 7.98
C THR A 537 37.93 5.05 6.87
N ILE A 538 36.90 4.27 7.23
CA ILE A 538 35.98 3.68 6.27
C ILE A 538 34.92 4.71 5.93
N ARG A 539 34.71 4.93 4.63
CA ARG A 539 33.64 5.78 4.09
C ARG A 539 32.73 4.92 3.23
N LEU A 540 31.54 4.64 3.75
CA LEU A 540 30.60 3.73 3.14
C LEU A 540 29.32 4.48 2.78
N ASP A 541 28.98 4.48 1.50
CA ASP A 541 27.76 5.08 0.96
C ASP A 541 26.56 4.16 1.20
N ARG A 542 26.64 2.92 0.71
CA ARG A 542 25.56 1.94 0.85
C ARG A 542 26.04 0.51 0.73
N ILE A 543 25.18 -0.40 1.19
CA ILE A 543 25.28 -1.83 0.94
C ILE A 543 24.03 -2.23 0.19
N PHE A 544 24.15 -3.06 -0.82
CA PHE A 544 22.99 -3.61 -1.49
C PHE A 544 23.19 -5.08 -1.86
N LEU A 545 22.09 -5.80 -1.80
CA LEU A 545 22.00 -7.21 -2.14
C LEU A 545 21.12 -7.31 -3.38
N VAL A 546 21.62 -7.96 -4.41
CA VAL A 546 20.87 -8.18 -5.65
C VAL A 546 20.59 -9.66 -5.76
N PRO A 547 19.32 -10.10 -5.93
CA PRO A 547 19.04 -11.49 -6.24
C PRO A 547 19.88 -11.93 -7.44
N LYS A 548 20.50 -13.12 -7.35
CA LYS A 548 21.45 -13.56 -8.39
C LYS A 548 20.84 -13.56 -9.78
N GLU A 549 19.60 -13.97 -9.93
CA GLU A 549 18.90 -13.98 -11.22
C GLU A 549 18.78 -12.57 -11.81
N MET A 550 18.46 -11.57 -10.95
CA MET A 550 18.43 -10.17 -11.34
C MET A 550 19.82 -9.66 -11.72
N ASP A 551 20.83 -9.97 -10.91
CA ASP A 551 22.22 -9.57 -11.17
C ASP A 551 22.73 -10.11 -12.50
N ASP A 552 22.47 -11.40 -12.78
CA ASP A 552 22.80 -12.03 -14.05
C ASP A 552 22.06 -11.36 -15.23
N TYR A 553 20.78 -11.03 -15.03
CA TYR A 553 19.99 -10.33 -16.06
C TYR A 553 20.55 -8.93 -16.33
N LEU A 554 20.81 -8.14 -15.29
CA LEU A 554 21.35 -6.79 -15.45
C LEU A 554 22.74 -6.76 -16.10
N LYS A 555 23.57 -7.77 -15.81
CA LYS A 555 24.87 -7.93 -16.47
C LYS A 555 24.73 -8.30 -17.95
N ALA A 556 23.73 -9.10 -18.30
CA ALA A 556 23.42 -9.47 -19.68
C ALA A 556 22.76 -8.32 -20.46
N HIS A 557 22.09 -7.39 -19.76
CA HIS A 557 21.35 -6.27 -20.35
C HIS A 557 21.83 -4.93 -19.77
N PRO A 558 23.04 -4.46 -20.10
CA PRO A 558 23.65 -3.29 -19.46
C PRO A 558 22.91 -1.96 -19.74
N ASP A 559 22.05 -1.94 -20.75
CA ASP A 559 21.21 -0.77 -21.06
C ASP A 559 19.86 -0.76 -20.31
N TYR A 560 19.54 -1.86 -19.62
CA TYR A 560 18.35 -1.92 -18.78
C TYR A 560 18.51 -0.98 -17.58
N LYS A 561 17.52 -0.14 -17.36
CA LYS A 561 17.47 0.77 -16.22
C LYS A 561 16.47 0.25 -15.20
N TYR A 562 16.95 -0.07 -14.04
CA TYR A 562 16.11 -0.36 -12.88
C TYR A 562 16.01 0.91 -12.03
N ASP A 563 14.80 1.48 -11.96
CA ASP A 563 14.52 2.61 -11.10
C ASP A 563 14.02 2.09 -9.74
N ASP A 564 14.77 2.35 -8.69
CA ASP A 564 14.32 2.11 -7.33
C ASP A 564 13.60 3.35 -6.81
N PRO A 565 12.30 3.28 -6.54
CA PRO A 565 11.53 4.43 -6.06
C PRO A 565 11.98 4.93 -4.69
N SER A 566 12.55 4.06 -3.85
CA SER A 566 13.06 4.44 -2.53
C SER A 566 14.31 5.31 -2.60
N GLN A 567 14.99 5.33 -3.73
CA GLN A 567 16.26 6.00 -3.95
C GLN A 567 16.18 7.32 -4.75
N GLY A 568 14.97 7.82 -5.03
CA GLY A 568 14.77 9.12 -5.66
C GLY A 568 15.50 9.27 -7.00
N ASN A 569 15.22 8.46 -7.99
CA ASN A 569 15.84 8.46 -9.33
C ASN A 569 17.32 7.99 -9.37
N VAL A 570 17.78 7.24 -8.44
CA VAL A 570 19.08 6.58 -8.53
C VAL A 570 18.95 5.33 -9.38
N VAL A 571 19.42 5.39 -10.59
CA VAL A 571 19.59 4.22 -11.47
C VAL A 571 20.69 3.35 -10.88
N ILE A 572 20.33 2.16 -10.41
CA ILE A 572 21.32 1.18 -9.97
C ILE A 572 21.85 0.48 -11.21
N ILE A 573 23.01 0.91 -11.67
CA ILE A 573 23.73 0.20 -12.72
C ILE A 573 24.62 -0.85 -12.04
N VAL A 574 24.13 -2.06 -11.94
CA VAL A 574 24.94 -3.21 -11.52
C VAL A 574 25.86 -3.59 -12.69
N GLY A 575 27.16 -3.54 -12.48
CA GLY A 575 28.13 -4.13 -13.41
C GLY A 575 28.83 -3.20 -14.38
N ARG A 576 28.82 -1.89 -14.18
CA ARG A 576 29.84 -1.03 -14.80
C ARG A 576 31.01 -0.83 -13.84
N SER A 577 32.07 -1.64 -14.04
CA SER A 577 33.40 -1.44 -13.46
C SER A 577 34.04 -0.19 -14.05
#